data_7be22298340e5ff27c6881f748c0da08
#
_entry.id   7be22298340e5ff27c6881f748c0da08
#
_cell.length_a   1.000
_cell.length_b   1.000
_cell.length_c   1.000
_cell.angle_alpha   90.00
_cell.angle_beta   90.00
_cell.angle_gamma   90.00
#
_symmetry.space_group_name_H-M   'P 1'
#
loop_
_entity.id
_entity.type
_entity.pdbx_description
1 polymer ?
#
loop_
_entity_poly.entity_id
_entity_poly.type
_entity_poly.pdbx_seq_one_letter_code
_entity_poly.pdbx_strand_id
1 'polypeptide(L)'
;LGELFSVANSFLETVLFFDILFGAIDGVSLPFLVVWLIVGGIYLTIVTKFINIRVFKHSLDIIRGKYRTADDKGQISPFGALTTALSATVGLGNIAGVALAVAIGGPGATFWMIFAGFLGMSLKFTEVTLSIQHRVFLKDGTIMGGAMQ
;
A
#
# COMPACT_ATOMS: atom_id res chain seq x y z
N LEU A 1 26.05 19.77 6.02
CA LEU A 1 25.19 18.62 5.57
C LEU A 1 24.18 18.23 6.66
N GLY A 2 24.59 18.15 7.95
CA GLY A 2 23.70 17.81 9.07
C GLY A 2 22.57 18.83 9.28
N GLU A 3 22.86 20.12 9.21
CA GLU A 3 21.86 21.19 9.38
C GLU A 3 20.84 21.21 8.23
N LEU A 4 21.29 21.02 6.99
CA LEU A 4 20.38 20.91 5.84
C LEU A 4 19.44 19.71 5.98
N PHE A 5 19.96 18.60 6.49
CA PHE A 5 19.17 17.40 6.72
C PHE A 5 18.14 17.59 7.84
N SER A 6 18.51 18.29 8.92
CA SER A 6 17.59 18.58 10.02
C SER A 6 16.48 19.56 9.60
N VAL A 7 16.80 20.59 8.82
CA VAL A 7 15.81 21.54 8.29
C VAL A 7 14.85 20.84 7.31
N ALA A 8 15.37 20.00 6.41
CA ALA A 8 14.53 19.23 5.49
C ALA A 8 13.60 18.26 6.24
N ASN A 9 14.12 17.56 7.27
CA ASN A 9 13.33 16.66 8.08
C ASN A 9 12.23 17.38 8.85
N SER A 10 12.56 18.48 9.49
CA SER A 10 11.61 19.34 10.23
C SER A 10 10.51 19.90 9.31
N PHE A 11 10.87 20.30 8.08
CA PHE A 11 9.90 20.75 7.09
C PHE A 11 8.96 19.61 6.68
N LEU A 12 9.50 18.43 6.39
CA LEU A 12 8.70 17.26 6.03
C LEU A 12 7.77 16.84 7.17
N GLU A 13 8.26 16.80 8.40
CA GLU A 13 7.45 16.53 9.59
C GLU A 13 6.31 17.53 9.73
N THR A 14 6.59 18.81 9.58
CA THR A 14 5.58 19.87 9.68
C THR A 14 4.49 19.71 8.62
N VAL A 15 4.87 19.39 7.38
CA VAL A 15 3.90 19.22 6.27
C VAL A 15 3.10 17.92 6.38
N LEU A 16 3.78 16.82 6.68
CA LEU A 16 3.13 15.49 6.69
C LEU A 16 2.23 15.28 7.91
N PHE A 17 2.64 15.82 9.07
CA PHE A 17 1.88 15.70 10.32
C PHE A 17 1.08 16.97 10.66
N PHE A 18 0.92 17.86 9.70
CA PHE A 18 0.06 19.03 9.86
C PHE A 18 -1.36 18.59 10.24
N ASP A 19 -1.86 19.12 11.36
CA ASP A 19 -3.21 18.81 11.82
C ASP A 19 -4.25 19.60 11.02
N ILE A 20 -5.07 18.89 10.24
CA ILE A 20 -6.13 19.49 9.43
C ILE A 20 -7.27 20.06 10.28
N LEU A 21 -7.45 19.52 11.50
CA LEU A 21 -8.52 19.99 12.40
C LEU A 21 -8.18 21.29 13.12
N PHE A 22 -6.94 21.80 13.03
CA PHE A 22 -6.50 23.03 13.71
C PHE A 22 -6.85 23.06 15.21
N GLY A 23 -6.89 21.89 15.86
CA GLY A 23 -7.31 21.80 17.25
C GLY A 23 -8.82 22.03 17.49
N ALA A 24 -9.65 21.90 16.46
CA ALA A 24 -11.10 22.10 16.58
C ALA A 24 -11.79 21.07 17.50
N ILE A 25 -11.13 19.94 17.76
CA ILE A 25 -11.61 18.91 18.69
C ILE A 25 -10.51 18.61 19.69
N ASP A 26 -10.76 18.89 20.95
CA ASP A 26 -9.80 18.66 22.04
C ASP A 26 -9.38 17.17 22.09
N GLY A 27 -8.07 16.94 22.05
CA GLY A 27 -7.48 15.60 22.15
C GLY A 27 -7.50 14.77 20.87
N VAL A 28 -7.96 15.31 19.73
CA VAL A 28 -7.94 14.62 18.42
C VAL A 28 -7.09 15.41 17.43
N SER A 29 -6.03 14.79 16.92
CA SER A 29 -5.24 15.32 15.80
C SER A 29 -5.43 14.44 14.57
N LEU A 30 -5.70 15.05 13.42
CA LEU A 30 -5.81 14.36 12.13
C LEU A 30 -4.66 14.81 11.22
N PRO A 31 -3.55 14.05 11.17
CA PRO A 31 -2.43 14.35 10.29
C PRO A 31 -2.86 14.40 8.82
N PHE A 32 -2.39 15.40 8.08
CA PHE A 32 -2.65 15.56 6.65
C PHE A 32 -2.40 14.29 5.85
N LEU A 33 -1.30 13.60 6.12
CA LEU A 33 -0.94 12.35 5.45
C LEU A 33 -2.04 11.28 5.58
N VAL A 34 -2.63 11.13 6.76
CA VAL A 34 -3.68 10.12 7.00
C VAL A 34 -4.93 10.44 6.20
N VAL A 35 -5.36 11.70 6.21
CA VAL A 35 -6.53 12.14 5.43
C VAL A 35 -6.29 11.96 3.94
N TRP A 36 -5.10 12.33 3.45
CA TRP A 36 -4.71 12.16 2.06
C TRP A 36 -4.76 10.68 1.61
N LEU A 37 -4.24 9.77 2.43
CA LEU A 37 -4.27 8.34 2.14
C LEU A 37 -5.69 7.77 2.13
N ILE A 38 -6.54 8.20 3.06
CA ILE A 38 -7.96 7.77 3.10
C ILE A 38 -8.70 8.28 1.87
N VAL A 39 -8.57 9.57 1.55
CA VAL A 39 -9.21 10.18 0.37
C VAL A 39 -8.72 9.52 -0.91
N GLY A 40 -7.41 9.32 -1.05
CA GLY A 40 -6.81 8.61 -2.18
C GLY A 40 -7.30 7.16 -2.30
N GLY A 41 -7.40 6.46 -1.18
CA GLY A 41 -7.92 5.09 -1.12
C GLY A 41 -9.40 5.01 -1.53
N ILE A 42 -10.23 5.93 -1.06
CA ILE A 42 -11.64 6.04 -1.45
C ILE A 42 -11.76 6.37 -2.94
N TYR A 43 -11.02 7.37 -3.41
CA TYR A 43 -11.01 7.77 -4.81
C TYR A 43 -10.65 6.61 -5.73
N LEU A 44 -9.53 5.92 -5.47
CA LEU A 44 -9.12 4.77 -6.26
C LEU A 44 -10.09 3.60 -6.16
N THR A 45 -10.70 3.37 -5.02
CA THR A 45 -11.71 2.31 -4.86
C THR A 45 -12.93 2.58 -5.74
N ILE A 46 -13.35 3.84 -5.84
CA ILE A 46 -14.48 4.24 -6.71
C ILE A 46 -14.07 4.15 -8.19
N VAL A 47 -12.92 4.71 -8.56
CA VAL A 47 -12.42 4.73 -9.96
C VAL A 47 -12.21 3.30 -10.47
N THR A 48 -11.68 2.40 -9.66
CA THR A 48 -11.50 0.98 -10.02
C THR A 48 -12.79 0.16 -9.89
N LYS A 49 -13.92 0.80 -9.57
CA LYS A 49 -15.24 0.16 -9.43
C LYS A 49 -15.22 -1.00 -8.43
N PHE A 50 -14.70 -0.74 -7.23
CA PHE A 50 -14.60 -1.72 -6.14
C PHE A 50 -13.87 -3.01 -6.57
N ILE A 51 -12.68 -2.86 -7.15
CA ILE A 51 -11.84 -3.96 -7.64
C ILE A 51 -11.59 -5.01 -6.55
N ASN A 52 -11.44 -4.60 -5.31
CA ASN A 52 -11.21 -5.41 -4.11
C ASN A 52 -12.27 -6.51 -3.95
N ILE A 53 -13.53 -6.23 -4.28
CA ILE A 53 -14.62 -7.20 -4.18
C ILE A 53 -14.77 -7.96 -5.49
N ARG A 54 -14.82 -7.22 -6.60
CA ARG A 54 -15.17 -7.76 -7.92
C ARG A 54 -14.15 -8.77 -8.45
N VAL A 55 -12.88 -8.57 -8.18
CA VAL A 55 -11.79 -9.41 -8.72
C VAL A 55 -11.25 -10.40 -7.68
N PHE A 56 -11.78 -10.40 -6.47
CA PHE A 56 -11.29 -11.27 -5.39
C PHE A 56 -11.25 -12.76 -5.78
N LYS A 57 -12.34 -13.28 -6.36
CA LYS A 57 -12.39 -14.68 -6.82
C LYS A 57 -11.38 -14.95 -7.95
N HIS A 58 -11.24 -14.00 -8.87
CA HIS A 58 -10.28 -14.11 -9.98
C HIS A 58 -8.84 -14.11 -9.47
N SER A 59 -8.50 -13.29 -8.47
CA SER A 59 -7.17 -13.28 -7.88
C SER A 59 -6.81 -14.61 -7.21
N LEU A 60 -7.77 -15.28 -6.57
CA LEU A 60 -7.56 -16.62 -6.03
C LEU A 60 -7.29 -17.66 -7.13
N ASP A 61 -8.02 -17.58 -8.25
CA ASP A 61 -7.78 -18.46 -9.40
C ASP A 61 -6.39 -18.24 -10.02
N ILE A 62 -5.91 -16.99 -10.08
CA ILE A 62 -4.54 -16.66 -10.52
C ILE A 62 -3.49 -17.26 -9.59
N ILE A 63 -3.66 -17.11 -8.28
CA ILE A 63 -2.73 -17.65 -7.28
C ILE A 63 -2.65 -19.18 -7.36
N ARG A 64 -3.78 -19.84 -7.63
CA ARG A 64 -3.86 -21.29 -7.85
C ARG A 64 -3.20 -21.75 -9.17
N GLY A 65 -2.77 -20.82 -10.01
CA GLY A 65 -2.09 -21.13 -11.29
C GLY A 65 -3.04 -21.51 -12.44
N LYS A 66 -4.36 -21.25 -12.31
CA LYS A 66 -5.36 -21.64 -13.31
C LYS A 66 -5.12 -21.04 -14.70
N TYR A 67 -4.48 -19.88 -14.75
CA TYR A 67 -4.20 -19.15 -16.00
C TYR A 67 -2.74 -19.24 -16.43
N ARG A 68 -1.94 -20.10 -15.79
CA ARG A 68 -0.53 -20.26 -16.14
C ARG A 68 -0.40 -21.08 -17.41
N THR A 69 0.31 -20.52 -18.41
CA THR A 69 0.69 -21.19 -19.65
C THR A 69 2.19 -21.46 -19.66
N ALA A 70 2.62 -22.44 -20.45
CA ALA A 70 4.04 -22.82 -20.57
C ALA A 70 4.91 -21.70 -21.18
N ASP A 71 4.29 -20.76 -21.89
CA ASP A 71 4.96 -19.64 -22.54
C ASP A 71 5.02 -18.37 -21.67
N ASP A 72 4.57 -18.42 -20.42
CA ASP A 72 4.62 -17.26 -19.52
C ASP A 72 6.07 -16.86 -19.25
N LYS A 73 6.43 -15.65 -19.68
CA LYS A 73 7.76 -15.05 -19.52
C LYS A 73 8.10 -14.61 -18.08
N GLY A 74 7.37 -15.10 -17.08
CA GLY A 74 7.62 -14.80 -15.68
C GLY A 74 8.70 -15.72 -15.08
N GLN A 75 9.61 -15.14 -14.29
CA GLN A 75 10.68 -15.89 -13.62
C GLN A 75 10.18 -16.73 -12.42
N ILE A 76 9.05 -16.34 -11.82
CA ILE A 76 8.49 -16.98 -10.62
C ILE A 76 7.01 -17.30 -10.82
N SER A 77 6.51 -18.29 -10.09
CA SER A 77 5.07 -18.64 -10.10
C SER A 77 4.22 -17.55 -9.45
N PRO A 78 2.92 -17.43 -9.78
CA PRO A 78 2.01 -16.48 -9.12
C PRO A 78 1.98 -16.64 -7.59
N PHE A 79 2.01 -17.87 -7.09
CA PHE A 79 2.11 -18.15 -5.65
C PHE A 79 3.48 -17.71 -5.09
N GLY A 80 4.58 -17.95 -5.82
CA GLY A 80 5.91 -17.47 -5.45
C GLY A 80 5.98 -15.94 -5.38
N ALA A 81 5.36 -15.25 -6.33
CA ALA A 81 5.28 -13.79 -6.32
C ALA A 81 4.51 -13.27 -5.09
N LEU A 82 3.39 -13.90 -4.76
CA LEU A 82 2.60 -13.55 -3.57
C LEU A 82 3.42 -13.74 -2.28
N THR A 83 4.06 -14.90 -2.12
CA THR A 83 4.83 -15.19 -0.91
C THR A 83 6.04 -14.26 -0.75
N THR A 84 6.71 -13.91 -1.85
CA THR A 84 7.80 -12.94 -1.84
C THR A 84 7.29 -11.55 -1.44
N ALA A 85 6.19 -11.09 -2.01
CA ALA A 85 5.59 -9.82 -1.66
C ALA A 85 5.15 -9.76 -0.19
N LEU A 86 4.55 -10.83 0.33
CA LEU A 86 4.18 -10.93 1.74
C LEU A 86 5.41 -10.89 2.65
N SER A 87 6.45 -11.66 2.34
CA SER A 87 7.70 -11.66 3.10
C SER A 87 8.37 -10.29 3.15
N ALA A 88 8.33 -9.55 2.04
CA ALA A 88 8.92 -8.21 1.97
C ALA A 88 8.09 -7.15 2.73
N THR A 89 6.79 -7.36 2.86
CA THR A 89 5.88 -6.41 3.53
C THR A 89 5.69 -6.67 5.02
N VAL A 90 5.90 -7.90 5.50
CA VAL A 90 5.80 -8.22 6.93
C VAL A 90 7.03 -7.66 7.65
N GLY A 91 6.81 -6.66 8.47
CA GLY A 91 7.84 -5.96 9.23
C GLY A 91 7.39 -5.63 10.65
N LEU A 92 8.25 -4.94 11.37
CA LEU A 92 7.99 -4.53 12.76
C LEU A 92 6.70 -3.71 12.88
N GLY A 93 6.39 -2.86 11.90
CA GLY A 93 5.16 -2.06 11.87
C GLY A 93 3.88 -2.89 11.87
N ASN A 94 3.88 -4.01 11.14
CA ASN A 94 2.70 -4.88 11.03
C ASN A 94 2.50 -5.77 12.26
N ILE A 95 3.51 -5.95 13.08
CA ILE A 95 3.47 -6.79 14.30
C ILE A 95 3.37 -5.90 15.53
N ALA A 96 4.43 -5.17 15.86
CA ALA A 96 4.48 -4.36 17.07
C ALA A 96 3.61 -3.08 16.96
N GLY A 97 3.58 -2.45 15.78
CA GLY A 97 2.74 -1.26 15.54
C GLY A 97 1.25 -1.57 15.66
N VAL A 98 0.81 -2.71 15.11
CA VAL A 98 -0.59 -3.15 15.26
C VAL A 98 -0.91 -3.50 16.71
N ALA A 99 -0.02 -4.22 17.40
CA ALA A 99 -0.21 -4.54 18.82
C ALA A 99 -0.34 -3.27 19.68
N LEU A 100 0.52 -2.28 19.44
CA LEU A 100 0.47 -0.98 20.12
C LEU A 100 -0.82 -0.22 19.80
N ALA A 101 -1.24 -0.17 18.55
CA ALA A 101 -2.48 0.49 18.14
C ALA A 101 -3.71 -0.13 18.81
N VAL A 102 -3.76 -1.46 18.92
CA VAL A 102 -4.85 -2.17 19.60
C VAL A 102 -4.79 -1.94 21.12
N ALA A 103 -3.59 -1.91 21.70
CA ALA A 103 -3.43 -1.66 23.13
C ALA A 103 -3.91 -0.26 23.54
N ILE A 104 -3.69 0.76 22.70
CA ILE A 104 -4.09 2.15 22.96
C ILE A 104 -5.54 2.39 22.53
N GLY A 105 -5.92 1.96 21.33
CA GLY A 105 -7.21 2.28 20.70
C GLY A 105 -8.30 1.22 20.91
N GLY A 106 -7.97 0.10 21.59
CA GLY A 106 -8.92 -0.97 21.86
C GLY A 106 -9.49 -1.62 20.60
N PRO A 107 -10.69 -2.25 20.70
CA PRO A 107 -11.35 -2.92 19.57
C PRO A 107 -11.64 -2.00 18.37
N GLY A 108 -11.86 -0.71 18.62
CA GLY A 108 -12.11 0.29 17.58
C GLY A 108 -10.91 0.44 16.62
N ALA A 109 -9.69 0.36 17.14
CA ALA A 109 -8.48 0.42 16.30
C ALA A 109 -8.45 -0.74 15.28
N THR A 110 -8.82 -1.95 15.71
CA THR A 110 -8.90 -3.12 14.81
C THR A 110 -9.89 -2.90 13.68
N PHE A 111 -11.07 -2.37 13.98
CA PHE A 111 -12.08 -2.05 12.98
C PHE A 111 -11.53 -1.07 11.92
N TRP A 112 -10.92 0.02 12.37
CA TRP A 112 -10.38 1.03 11.46
C TRP A 112 -9.18 0.52 10.65
N MET A 113 -8.34 -0.34 11.23
CA MET A 113 -7.24 -0.97 10.49
C MET A 113 -7.75 -1.91 9.39
N ILE A 114 -8.80 -2.69 9.64
CA ILE A 114 -9.43 -3.54 8.61
C ILE A 114 -10.00 -2.66 7.48
N PHE A 115 -10.69 -1.59 7.83
CA PHE A 115 -11.25 -0.65 6.86
C PHE A 115 -10.16 0.03 6.02
N ALA A 116 -9.09 0.51 6.65
CA ALA A 116 -7.93 1.07 5.96
C ALA A 116 -7.24 0.04 5.05
N GLY A 117 -7.12 -1.20 5.51
CA GLY A 117 -6.60 -2.31 4.71
C GLY A 117 -7.45 -2.58 3.47
N PHE A 118 -8.76 -2.51 3.58
CA PHE A 118 -9.68 -2.65 2.43
C PHE A 118 -9.45 -1.55 1.38
N LEU A 119 -9.31 -0.30 1.80
CA LEU A 119 -8.97 0.82 0.90
C LEU A 119 -7.55 0.65 0.31
N GLY A 120 -6.61 0.15 1.10
CA GLY A 120 -5.24 -0.13 0.70
C GLY A 120 -5.11 -1.15 -0.44
N MET A 121 -6.07 -2.07 -0.57
CA MET A 121 -6.08 -3.03 -1.69
C MET A 121 -6.18 -2.31 -3.05
N SER A 122 -7.02 -1.28 -3.18
CA SER A 122 -7.16 -0.50 -4.42
C SER A 122 -5.92 0.32 -4.73
N LEU A 123 -5.27 0.88 -3.70
CA LEU A 123 -3.99 1.58 -3.83
C LEU A 123 -2.91 0.63 -4.37
N LYS A 124 -2.77 -0.54 -3.74
CA LYS A 124 -1.77 -1.54 -4.15
C LYS A 124 -2.04 -2.10 -5.54
N PHE A 125 -3.29 -2.34 -5.88
CA PHE A 125 -3.67 -2.75 -7.23
C PHE A 125 -3.24 -1.71 -8.28
N THR A 126 -3.50 -0.44 -8.03
CA THR A 126 -3.13 0.66 -8.94
C THR A 126 -1.61 0.76 -9.08
N GLU A 127 -0.87 0.72 -7.98
CA GLU A 127 0.60 0.73 -7.97
C GLU A 127 1.19 -0.39 -8.82
N VAL A 128 0.74 -1.64 -8.58
CA VAL A 128 1.24 -2.80 -9.33
C VAL A 128 0.86 -2.73 -10.81
N THR A 129 -0.36 -2.26 -11.12
CA THR A 129 -0.81 -2.11 -12.51
C THR A 129 0.06 -1.11 -13.27
N LEU A 130 0.32 0.05 -12.67
CA LEU A 130 1.20 1.07 -13.26
C LEU A 130 2.63 0.53 -13.43
N SER A 131 3.14 -0.16 -12.43
CA SER A 131 4.46 -0.80 -12.48
C SER A 131 4.59 -1.80 -13.63
N ILE A 132 3.53 -2.57 -13.92
CA ILE A 132 3.51 -3.52 -15.02
C ILE A 132 3.40 -2.80 -16.37
N GLN A 133 2.60 -1.76 -16.49
CA GLN A 133 2.43 -0.99 -17.72
C GLN A 133 3.71 -0.28 -18.16
N HIS A 134 4.54 0.14 -17.21
CA HIS A 134 5.80 0.85 -17.47
C HIS A 134 7.04 -0.05 -17.41
N ARG A 135 6.87 -1.37 -17.59
CA ARG A 135 8.01 -2.30 -17.66
C ARG A 135 8.92 -2.01 -18.84
N VAL A 136 10.22 -2.02 -18.58
CA VAL A 136 11.25 -1.91 -19.61
C VAL A 136 11.90 -3.28 -19.82
N PHE A 137 12.00 -3.70 -21.09
CA PHE A 137 12.71 -4.91 -21.48
C PHE A 137 14.12 -4.52 -21.90
N LEU A 138 15.11 -4.97 -21.15
CA LEU A 138 16.52 -4.74 -21.51
C LEU A 138 16.95 -5.70 -22.62
N LYS A 139 18.05 -5.31 -23.32
CA LYS A 139 18.60 -6.11 -24.44
C LYS A 139 19.17 -7.47 -24.02
N ASP A 140 19.49 -7.64 -22.77
CA ASP A 140 19.96 -8.88 -22.13
C ASP A 140 18.80 -9.84 -21.72
N GLY A 141 17.56 -9.49 -22.02
CA GLY A 141 16.39 -10.29 -21.69
C GLY A 141 15.89 -10.09 -20.26
N THR A 142 16.53 -9.25 -19.45
CA THR A 142 16.04 -8.91 -18.11
C THR A 142 14.85 -7.95 -18.20
N ILE A 143 13.88 -8.15 -17.31
CA ILE A 143 12.69 -7.31 -17.22
C ILE A 143 12.87 -6.42 -15.99
N MET A 144 12.91 -5.11 -16.20
CA MET A 144 12.92 -4.13 -15.12
C MET A 144 11.54 -3.44 -15.04
N GLY A 145 11.04 -3.29 -13.83
CA GLY A 145 9.78 -2.60 -13.56
C GLY A 145 9.68 -2.30 -12.09
N GLY A 146 8.94 -1.26 -11.76
CA GLY A 146 8.72 -0.84 -10.38
C GLY A 146 8.06 0.52 -10.31
N ALA A 147 7.67 0.93 -9.11
CA ALA A 147 7.03 2.23 -8.87
C ALA A 147 7.98 3.43 -9.07
N MET A 148 9.28 3.18 -9.25
CA MET A 148 10.33 4.21 -9.38
C MET A 148 10.88 4.35 -10.81
N GLN A 149 10.20 3.81 -11.80
CA GLN A 149 10.55 3.95 -13.21
C GLN A 149 9.60 4.86 -13.95
#